data_2a027a19a70feb3eaf7949b54abbe69f
#
_entry.id   2a027a19a70feb3eaf7949b54abbe69f
#
_cell.length_a   1.000
_cell.length_b   1.000
_cell.length_c   1.000
_cell.angle_alpha   90.00
_cell.angle_beta   90.00
_cell.angle_gamma   90.00
#
_symmetry.space_group_name_H-M   'P 1'
#
loop_
_entity.id
_entity.type
_entity.pdbx_description
1 polymer ?
#
loop_
_entity_poly.entity_id
_entity_poly.type
_entity_poly.pdbx_seq_one_letter_code
_entity_poly.pdbx_strand_id
1 'polypeptide(L)'
;TRGAALAARAKVLLYAASPINNPRPEDTERFTDLVDHDGRCLLAQEYNEYKWAKAAAAARDVMELPGSNYGHRYVLHTVKKRDEAAAGYPKTLPPYSDNDFENADWPNGYRDIDPFESYRQVFNGALSMFDNPELIFSRGQNQGDRNLADMVLHQLPTSANGWNTHGMTQKMCDAYYMYN
;
A
#
# COMPACT_ATOMS: atom_id res chain seq x y z
N THR A 1 11.01 0.51 16.15
CA THR A 1 11.40 1.90 15.83
C THR A 1 12.25 2.03 14.57
N ARG A 2 13.28 1.16 14.35
CA ARG A 2 14.11 1.20 13.13
C ARG A 2 13.29 0.99 11.86
N GLY A 3 12.41 -0.01 11.85
CA GLY A 3 11.52 -0.27 10.71
C GLY A 3 10.62 0.90 10.38
N ALA A 4 10.01 1.54 11.40
CA ALA A 4 9.17 2.73 11.21
C ALA A 4 9.96 3.90 10.58
N ALA A 5 11.21 4.13 11.02
CA ALA A 5 12.06 5.18 10.45
C ALA A 5 12.43 4.89 8.97
N LEU A 6 12.77 3.63 8.66
CA LEU A 6 13.06 3.21 7.28
C LEU A 6 11.81 3.32 6.39
N ALA A 7 10.66 2.90 6.87
CA ALA A 7 9.39 3.03 6.13
C ALA A 7 9.00 4.50 5.88
N ALA A 8 9.17 5.36 6.89
CA ALA A 8 8.96 6.80 6.72
C ALA A 8 9.91 7.38 5.68
N ARG A 9 11.20 7.01 5.72
CA ARG A 9 12.18 7.40 4.70
C ARG A 9 11.77 6.96 3.31
N ALA A 10 11.36 5.70 3.14
CA ALA A 10 10.92 5.16 1.86
C ALA A 10 9.71 5.95 1.31
N LYS A 11 8.72 6.21 2.17
CA LYS A 11 7.55 7.00 1.82
C LYS A 11 7.90 8.43 1.38
N VAL A 12 8.74 9.13 2.12
CA VAL A 12 9.18 10.49 1.76
C VAL A 12 9.91 10.50 0.43
N LEU A 13 10.82 9.56 0.19
CA LEU A 13 11.54 9.47 -1.09
C LEU A 13 10.62 9.11 -2.26
N LEU A 14 9.61 8.27 -2.03
CA LEU A 14 8.59 7.96 -3.04
C LEU A 14 7.80 9.22 -3.44
N TYR A 15 7.36 10.01 -2.46
CA TYR A 15 6.69 11.30 -2.74
C TYR A 15 7.62 12.28 -3.46
N ALA A 16 8.91 12.34 -3.09
CA ALA A 16 9.89 13.19 -3.78
C ALA A 16 10.15 12.74 -5.23
N ALA A 17 9.90 11.47 -5.55
CA ALA A 17 10.00 10.94 -6.91
C ALA A 17 8.68 11.07 -7.70
N SER A 18 7.55 11.39 -7.04
CA SER A 18 6.24 11.51 -7.69
C SER A 18 6.20 12.61 -8.75
N PRO A 19 5.30 12.53 -9.75
CA PRO A 19 5.27 13.46 -10.88
C PRO A 19 5.23 14.95 -10.51
N ILE A 20 4.54 15.32 -9.42
CA ILE A 20 4.48 16.71 -8.97
C ILE A 20 5.86 17.23 -8.51
N ASN A 21 6.70 16.39 -7.91
CA ASN A 21 8.03 16.72 -7.42
C ASN A 21 9.16 16.29 -8.39
N ASN A 22 8.81 15.59 -9.46
CA ASN A 22 9.73 15.04 -10.45
C ASN A 22 9.02 14.92 -11.79
N PRO A 23 8.71 16.07 -12.43
CA PRO A 23 7.87 16.11 -13.62
C PRO A 23 8.53 15.37 -14.78
N ARG A 24 7.75 14.51 -15.45
CA ARG A 24 8.22 13.78 -16.62
C ARG A 24 8.40 14.73 -17.81
N PRO A 25 9.18 14.35 -18.83
CA PRO A 25 9.37 15.19 -20.02
C PRO A 25 8.07 15.60 -20.72
N GLU A 26 7.07 14.72 -20.71
CA GLU A 26 5.74 14.94 -21.30
C GLU A 26 4.79 15.80 -20.47
N ASP A 27 5.08 16.02 -19.18
CA ASP A 27 4.25 16.85 -18.32
C ASP A 27 4.41 18.32 -18.71
N THR A 28 3.30 18.98 -19.05
CA THR A 28 3.29 20.38 -19.51
C THR A 28 3.22 21.39 -18.38
N GLU A 29 2.59 21.01 -17.25
CA GLU A 29 2.48 21.87 -16.09
C GLU A 29 3.68 21.70 -15.16
N ARG A 30 4.39 22.80 -14.93
CA ARG A 30 5.61 22.84 -14.12
C ARG A 30 5.48 23.62 -12.82
N PHE A 31 4.36 24.28 -12.59
CA PHE A 31 4.15 25.16 -11.42
C PHE A 31 5.30 26.17 -11.22
N THR A 32 5.71 26.79 -12.32
CA THR A 32 6.84 27.73 -12.33
C THR A 32 6.59 29.02 -11.54
N ASP A 33 5.34 29.32 -11.27
CA ASP A 33 4.86 30.45 -10.44
C ASP A 33 4.90 30.14 -8.94
N LEU A 34 5.05 28.86 -8.58
CA LEU A 34 5.19 28.45 -7.17
C LEU A 34 6.62 28.67 -6.70
N VAL A 35 6.90 29.89 -6.25
CA VAL A 35 8.23 30.32 -5.84
C VAL A 35 8.28 30.74 -4.37
N ASP A 36 9.46 30.67 -3.75
CA ASP A 36 9.70 31.23 -2.43
C ASP A 36 9.89 32.75 -2.50
N HIS A 37 10.14 33.40 -1.35
CA HIS A 37 10.35 34.85 -1.27
C HIS A 37 11.62 35.34 -2.01
N ASP A 38 12.56 34.43 -2.29
CA ASP A 38 13.78 34.69 -3.07
C ASP A 38 13.59 34.43 -4.58
N GLY A 39 12.40 34.04 -5.00
CA GLY A 39 12.08 33.70 -6.40
C GLY A 39 12.55 32.32 -6.85
N ARG A 40 12.89 31.39 -5.92
CA ARG A 40 13.27 30.02 -6.26
C ARG A 40 12.03 29.18 -6.41
N CYS A 41 11.94 28.38 -7.49
CA CYS A 41 10.87 27.41 -7.64
C CYS A 41 10.89 26.38 -6.50
N LEU A 42 9.72 26.18 -5.88
CA LEU A 42 9.56 25.23 -4.77
C LEU A 42 9.46 23.77 -5.25
N LEU A 43 9.09 23.55 -6.51
CA LEU A 43 9.03 22.23 -7.12
C LEU A 43 10.12 22.05 -8.18
N ALA A 44 10.55 20.82 -8.38
CA ALA A 44 11.55 20.51 -9.41
C ALA A 44 10.98 20.82 -10.79
N GLN A 45 11.80 21.42 -11.64
CA GLN A 45 11.45 21.81 -13.00
C GLN A 45 11.95 20.78 -14.04
N GLU A 46 12.84 19.87 -13.63
CA GLU A 46 13.45 18.87 -14.48
C GLU A 46 13.24 17.47 -13.90
N TYR A 47 13.06 16.51 -14.80
CA TYR A 47 13.01 15.10 -14.45
C TYR A 47 14.37 14.59 -13.99
N ASN A 48 14.35 13.81 -12.91
CA ASN A 48 15.52 13.14 -12.38
C ASN A 48 15.20 11.70 -12.01
N GLU A 49 15.59 10.76 -12.85
CA GLU A 49 15.37 9.33 -12.66
C GLU A 49 16.01 8.81 -11.36
N TYR A 50 17.08 9.42 -10.90
CA TYR A 50 17.75 9.02 -9.67
C TYR A 50 16.85 9.16 -8.42
N LYS A 51 15.83 10.01 -8.46
CA LYS A 51 14.82 10.06 -7.38
C LYS A 51 14.05 8.75 -7.24
N TRP A 52 13.68 8.14 -8.37
CA TRP A 52 13.03 6.82 -8.39
C TRP A 52 13.97 5.72 -7.89
N ALA A 53 15.22 5.73 -8.31
CA ALA A 53 16.23 4.78 -7.84
C ALA A 53 16.43 4.88 -6.32
N LYS A 54 16.47 6.08 -5.76
CA LYS A 54 16.54 6.31 -4.29
C LYS A 54 15.30 5.79 -3.57
N ALA A 55 14.12 6.02 -4.12
CA ALA A 55 12.86 5.55 -3.54
C ALA A 55 12.81 4.01 -3.53
N ALA A 56 13.18 3.37 -4.64
CA ALA A 56 13.26 1.92 -4.76
C ALA A 56 14.28 1.32 -3.78
N ALA A 57 15.48 1.89 -3.69
CA ALA A 57 16.49 1.43 -2.74
C ALA A 57 16.01 1.57 -1.29
N ALA A 58 15.34 2.67 -0.94
CA ALA A 58 14.82 2.86 0.41
C ALA A 58 13.67 1.89 0.75
N ALA A 59 12.83 1.55 -0.22
CA ALA A 59 11.79 0.52 -0.04
C ALA A 59 12.44 -0.86 0.16
N ARG A 60 13.47 -1.18 -0.61
CA ARG A 60 14.23 -2.42 -0.47
C ARG A 60 14.87 -2.55 0.91
N ASP A 61 15.42 -1.46 1.48
CA ASP A 61 15.98 -1.45 2.84
C ASP A 61 14.94 -1.87 3.91
N VAL A 62 13.66 -1.60 3.69
CA VAL A 62 12.57 -2.06 4.57
C VAL A 62 12.29 -3.54 4.36
N MET A 63 12.20 -3.97 3.11
CA MET A 63 11.89 -5.36 2.75
C MET A 63 12.98 -6.33 3.21
N GLU A 64 14.24 -5.92 3.12
CA GLU A 64 15.41 -6.73 3.50
C GLU A 64 15.82 -6.55 4.96
N LEU A 65 15.06 -5.80 5.76
CA LEU A 65 15.37 -5.60 7.18
C LEU A 65 15.40 -6.95 7.91
N PRO A 66 16.54 -7.33 8.54
CA PRO A 66 16.63 -8.61 9.22
C PRO A 66 15.64 -8.76 10.37
N GLY A 67 14.97 -9.89 10.43
CA GLY A 67 14.15 -10.35 11.55
C GLY A 67 14.97 -11.09 12.62
N SER A 68 14.29 -11.57 13.65
CA SER A 68 14.93 -12.25 14.79
C SER A 68 15.45 -13.67 14.48
N ASN A 69 15.01 -14.30 13.39
CA ASN A 69 15.31 -15.71 13.08
C ASN A 69 15.91 -15.86 11.67
N TYR A 70 16.87 -15.03 11.30
CA TYR A 70 17.55 -15.03 10.00
C TYR A 70 16.63 -14.80 8.77
N GLY A 71 15.35 -14.50 8.98
CA GLY A 71 14.40 -14.10 7.95
C GLY A 71 14.23 -12.59 7.87
N HIS A 72 13.33 -12.15 6.97
CA HIS A 72 12.94 -10.76 6.88
C HIS A 72 12.07 -10.35 8.06
N ARG A 73 12.19 -9.10 8.50
CA ARG A 73 11.39 -8.55 9.58
C ARG A 73 9.91 -8.42 9.21
N TYR A 74 9.67 -8.03 7.98
CA TYR A 74 8.33 -7.86 7.42
C TYR A 74 8.21 -8.76 6.20
N VAL A 75 7.12 -9.50 6.13
CA VAL A 75 6.83 -10.41 5.03
C VAL A 75 5.36 -10.27 4.64
N LEU A 76 5.05 -10.53 3.38
CA LEU A 76 3.67 -10.54 2.94
C LEU A 76 2.93 -11.69 3.61
N HIS A 77 1.74 -11.37 4.13
CA HIS A 77 0.86 -12.37 4.73
C HIS A 77 0.26 -13.26 3.64
N THR A 78 0.33 -14.57 3.85
CA THR A 78 -0.25 -15.53 2.92
C THR A 78 -1.13 -16.53 3.65
N VAL A 79 -2.30 -16.81 3.08
CA VAL A 79 -3.21 -17.85 3.51
C VAL A 79 -3.16 -18.96 2.48
N LYS A 80 -3.01 -20.20 2.93
CA LYS A 80 -3.03 -21.34 2.02
C LYS A 80 -4.38 -21.49 1.34
N LYS A 81 -4.37 -21.83 0.07
CA LYS A 81 -5.56 -22.12 -0.70
C LYS A 81 -6.34 -23.26 -0.05
N ARG A 82 -7.65 -23.06 0.11
CA ARG A 82 -8.57 -24.10 0.53
C ARG A 82 -8.98 -24.92 -0.68
N ASP A 83 -9.62 -26.07 -0.43
CA ASP A 83 -10.19 -26.89 -1.48
C ASP A 83 -11.15 -26.05 -2.36
N GLU A 84 -10.88 -26.00 -3.66
CA GLU A 84 -11.59 -25.12 -4.61
C GLU A 84 -13.09 -25.34 -4.64
N ALA A 85 -13.53 -26.59 -4.46
CA ALA A 85 -14.95 -26.96 -4.45
C ALA A 85 -15.74 -26.31 -3.29
N ALA A 86 -15.06 -25.97 -2.20
CA ALA A 86 -15.70 -25.44 -0.98
C ALA A 86 -15.59 -23.91 -0.84
N ALA A 87 -14.71 -23.24 -1.57
CA ALA A 87 -14.29 -21.88 -1.26
C ALA A 87 -15.00 -20.80 -2.07
N GLY A 88 -15.61 -21.13 -3.22
CA GLY A 88 -16.32 -20.14 -4.05
C GLY A 88 -15.46 -18.95 -4.49
N TYR A 89 -14.17 -19.19 -4.75
CA TYR A 89 -13.26 -18.15 -5.17
C TYR A 89 -13.76 -17.44 -6.42
N PRO A 90 -13.69 -16.11 -6.48
CA PRO A 90 -13.93 -15.40 -7.71
C PRO A 90 -12.93 -15.89 -8.76
N LYS A 91 -13.39 -16.07 -10.00
CA LYS A 91 -12.48 -16.35 -11.12
C LYS A 91 -11.49 -15.20 -11.22
N THR A 92 -10.21 -15.49 -11.00
CA THR A 92 -9.15 -14.53 -11.27
C THR A 92 -9.00 -14.37 -12.77
N LEU A 93 -8.99 -13.13 -13.23
CA LEU A 93 -8.61 -12.85 -14.61
C LEU A 93 -7.11 -13.08 -14.76
N PRO A 94 -6.65 -13.64 -15.88
CA PRO A 94 -5.23 -13.75 -16.15
C PRO A 94 -4.58 -12.38 -16.06
N PRO A 95 -3.40 -12.24 -15.44
CA PRO A 95 -2.66 -10.99 -15.45
C PRO A 95 -2.32 -10.62 -16.90
N TYR A 96 -2.31 -9.33 -17.19
CA TYR A 96 -1.86 -8.79 -18.49
C TYR A 96 -0.33 -8.93 -18.66
N SER A 97 0.19 -10.10 -18.42
CA SER A 97 1.62 -10.40 -18.56
C SER A 97 1.78 -11.83 -19.03
N ASP A 98 2.87 -12.10 -19.74
CA ASP A 98 3.26 -13.44 -20.16
C ASP A 98 3.75 -14.33 -18.99
N ASN A 99 3.70 -13.83 -17.76
CA ASN A 99 4.08 -14.56 -16.58
C ASN A 99 2.96 -15.51 -16.15
N ASP A 100 3.31 -16.76 -15.96
CA ASP A 100 2.40 -17.82 -15.54
C ASP A 100 2.24 -17.87 -14.02
N PHE A 101 1.71 -16.79 -13.44
CA PHE A 101 1.52 -16.68 -12.00
C PHE A 101 0.53 -17.70 -11.42
N GLU A 102 -0.39 -18.20 -12.24
CA GLU A 102 -1.39 -19.16 -11.80
C GLU A 102 -0.82 -20.56 -11.55
N ASN A 103 0.25 -20.92 -12.25
CA ASN A 103 0.86 -22.23 -12.20
C ASN A 103 2.11 -22.32 -11.34
N ALA A 104 2.56 -21.21 -10.77
CA ALA A 104 3.69 -21.15 -9.87
C ALA A 104 3.25 -20.99 -8.41
N ASP A 105 3.99 -21.60 -7.51
CA ASP A 105 3.78 -21.43 -6.07
C ASP A 105 4.38 -20.09 -5.59
N TRP A 106 3.86 -19.60 -4.45
CA TRP A 106 4.39 -18.42 -3.79
C TRP A 106 5.89 -18.58 -3.45
N PRO A 107 6.75 -17.59 -3.67
CA PRO A 107 6.44 -16.19 -4.05
C PRO A 107 6.44 -15.92 -5.57
N ASN A 108 6.63 -16.91 -6.41
CA ASN A 108 6.71 -16.72 -7.87
C ASN A 108 5.33 -16.69 -8.54
N GLY A 109 4.31 -17.12 -7.84
CA GLY A 109 2.92 -17.12 -8.26
C GLY A 109 1.98 -17.31 -7.08
N TYR A 110 0.73 -17.65 -7.34
CA TYR A 110 -0.33 -17.77 -6.32
C TYR A 110 -1.08 -19.10 -6.35
N ARG A 111 -0.52 -20.14 -6.97
CA ARG A 111 -1.19 -21.45 -7.11
C ARG A 111 -1.57 -22.07 -5.77
N ASP A 112 -0.69 -21.96 -4.76
CA ASP A 112 -0.80 -22.58 -3.44
C ASP A 112 -1.41 -21.68 -2.36
N ILE A 113 -1.66 -20.40 -2.67
CA ILE A 113 -2.23 -19.43 -1.74
C ILE A 113 -3.63 -18.97 -2.18
N ASP A 114 -4.36 -18.40 -1.22
CA ASP A 114 -5.60 -17.66 -1.43
C ASP A 114 -5.29 -16.14 -1.44
N PRO A 115 -5.17 -15.48 -2.60
CA PRO A 115 -4.82 -14.07 -2.67
C PRO A 115 -5.87 -13.18 -2.03
N PHE A 116 -7.15 -13.53 -2.14
CA PHE A 116 -8.25 -12.76 -1.58
C PHE A 116 -8.22 -12.78 -0.05
N GLU A 117 -8.14 -13.95 0.56
CA GLU A 117 -8.08 -14.07 2.01
C GLU A 117 -6.77 -13.52 2.57
N SER A 118 -5.65 -13.72 1.88
CA SER A 118 -4.36 -13.15 2.25
C SER A 118 -4.44 -11.63 2.37
N TYR A 119 -4.98 -10.97 1.35
CA TYR A 119 -5.14 -9.52 1.36
C TYR A 119 -6.19 -9.05 2.39
N ARG A 120 -7.34 -9.72 2.44
CA ARG A 120 -8.44 -9.35 3.33
C ARG A 120 -8.05 -9.38 4.81
N GLN A 121 -7.30 -10.42 5.23
CA GLN A 121 -6.94 -10.61 6.63
C GLN A 121 -5.99 -9.54 7.17
N VAL A 122 -5.19 -8.90 6.31
CA VAL A 122 -4.30 -7.80 6.71
C VAL A 122 -5.10 -6.58 7.21
N PHE A 123 -6.31 -6.36 6.69
CA PHE A 123 -7.08 -5.14 6.93
C PHE A 123 -8.35 -5.32 7.78
N ASN A 124 -8.89 -6.52 7.88
CA ASN A 124 -10.20 -6.75 8.49
C ASN A 124 -10.15 -7.07 10.00
N GLY A 125 -8.98 -7.00 10.61
CA GLY A 125 -8.80 -7.33 12.03
C GLY A 125 -8.74 -8.83 12.35
N ALA A 126 -8.67 -9.70 11.35
CA ALA A 126 -8.45 -11.14 11.55
C ALA A 126 -7.07 -11.43 12.16
N LEU A 127 -6.10 -10.58 11.88
CA LEU A 127 -4.77 -10.60 12.48
C LEU A 127 -4.68 -9.52 13.56
N SER A 128 -4.18 -9.91 14.74
CA SER A 128 -3.83 -8.91 15.75
C SER A 128 -2.67 -8.04 15.26
N MET A 129 -2.48 -6.88 15.88
CA MET A 129 -1.34 -6.02 15.55
C MET A 129 0.03 -6.68 15.80
N PHE A 130 0.08 -7.74 16.59
CA PHE A 130 1.31 -8.47 16.91
C PHE A 130 1.53 -9.65 15.94
N ASP A 131 0.46 -10.15 15.35
CA ASP A 131 0.48 -11.32 14.45
C ASP A 131 0.49 -10.92 12.98
N ASN A 132 0.26 -9.64 12.67
CA ASN A 132 0.27 -9.13 11.31
C ASN A 132 1.72 -8.89 10.82
N PRO A 133 2.26 -9.77 9.95
CA PRO A 133 3.66 -9.70 9.53
C PRO A 133 3.95 -8.53 8.58
N GLU A 134 2.93 -7.90 8.01
CA GLU A 134 3.06 -6.74 7.14
C GLU A 134 3.07 -5.42 7.91
N LEU A 135 2.62 -5.42 9.17
CA LEU A 135 2.46 -4.22 9.94
C LEU A 135 3.82 -3.72 10.46
N ILE A 136 4.28 -2.60 9.93
CA ILE A 136 5.56 -1.99 10.30
C ILE A 136 5.45 -1.21 11.60
N PHE A 137 4.39 -0.42 11.73
CA PHE A 137 4.10 0.39 12.91
C PHE A 137 2.60 0.68 12.98
N SER A 138 2.05 0.51 14.17
CA SER A 138 0.67 0.90 14.46
C SER A 138 0.60 1.58 15.82
N ARG A 139 -0.24 2.58 15.91
CA ARG A 139 -0.71 3.16 17.17
C ARG A 139 -2.21 2.94 17.23
N GLY A 140 -2.60 1.76 17.71
CA GLY A 140 -3.98 1.28 17.65
C GLY A 140 -4.93 1.87 18.68
N GLN A 141 -4.45 2.55 19.72
CA GLN A 141 -5.33 3.09 20.76
C GLN A 141 -4.85 4.44 21.27
N ASN A 142 -5.76 5.40 21.30
CA ASN A 142 -5.58 6.64 22.07
C ASN A 142 -6.26 6.46 23.43
N GLN A 143 -5.58 6.86 24.48
CA GLN A 143 -6.19 7.02 25.81
C GLN A 143 -7.01 8.32 25.84
N GLY A 144 -7.96 8.46 24.97
CA GLY A 144 -8.82 9.63 24.89
C GLY A 144 -10.24 9.21 24.52
N ASP A 145 -11.13 10.17 24.46
CA ASP A 145 -12.57 9.97 24.21
C ASP A 145 -12.90 9.43 22.81
N ARG A 146 -11.90 9.28 21.96
CA ARG A 146 -12.06 8.80 20.59
C ARG A 146 -11.34 7.47 20.41
N ASN A 147 -12.07 6.46 20.01
CA ASN A 147 -11.56 5.12 19.75
C ASN A 147 -11.66 4.76 18.25
N LEU A 148 -11.11 3.61 17.88
CA LEU A 148 -11.20 3.13 16.50
C LEU A 148 -12.64 2.89 16.02
N ALA A 149 -13.57 2.64 16.95
CA ALA A 149 -14.99 2.46 16.60
C ALA A 149 -15.57 3.72 15.97
N ASP A 150 -15.19 4.91 16.44
CA ASP A 150 -15.64 6.17 15.82
C ASP A 150 -15.15 6.31 14.38
N MET A 151 -13.92 5.89 14.09
CA MET A 151 -13.41 5.90 12.71
C MET A 151 -14.24 4.98 11.80
N VAL A 152 -14.62 3.80 12.28
CA VAL A 152 -15.47 2.87 11.55
C VAL A 152 -16.85 3.49 11.30
N LEU A 153 -17.46 4.13 12.30
CA LEU A 153 -18.75 4.81 12.16
C LEU A 153 -18.70 5.94 11.11
N HIS A 154 -17.60 6.69 11.02
CA HIS A 154 -17.41 7.70 9.99
C HIS A 154 -17.39 7.13 8.56
N GLN A 155 -16.95 5.88 8.40
CA GLN A 155 -16.81 5.22 7.10
C GLN A 155 -18.06 4.44 6.69
N LEU A 156 -18.85 3.96 7.67
CA LEU A 156 -20.05 3.19 7.38
C LEU A 156 -21.18 4.06 6.82
N PRO A 157 -21.97 3.51 5.88
CA PRO A 157 -23.17 4.17 5.40
C PRO A 157 -24.24 4.23 6.48
N THR A 158 -25.17 5.17 6.36
CA THR A 158 -26.30 5.36 7.30
C THR A 158 -27.15 4.10 7.43
N SER A 159 -27.30 3.32 6.34
CA SER A 159 -28.02 2.04 6.35
C SER A 159 -27.36 0.97 7.26
N ALA A 160 -26.08 1.14 7.59
CA ALA A 160 -25.33 0.30 8.52
C ALA A 160 -25.07 1.02 9.87
N ASN A 161 -25.93 1.96 10.25
CA ASN A 161 -25.80 2.80 11.44
C ASN A 161 -24.53 3.64 11.50
N GLY A 162 -23.93 3.92 10.36
CA GLY A 162 -22.77 4.79 10.25
C GLY A 162 -23.13 6.25 10.01
N TRP A 163 -22.14 7.11 10.05
CA TRP A 163 -22.30 8.55 9.88
C TRP A 163 -22.05 9.03 8.44
N ASN A 164 -21.54 8.16 7.58
CA ASN A 164 -21.28 8.42 6.16
C ASN A 164 -20.54 9.74 5.90
N THR A 165 -19.55 10.04 6.72
CA THR A 165 -18.80 11.32 6.64
C THR A 165 -17.48 11.19 5.89
N HIS A 166 -16.98 9.96 5.73
CA HIS A 166 -15.79 9.68 4.95
C HIS A 166 -16.16 8.87 3.70
N GLY A 167 -15.77 9.35 2.55
CA GLY A 167 -15.89 8.66 1.27
C GLY A 167 -14.55 8.49 0.59
N MET A 168 -14.47 7.52 -0.30
CA MET A 168 -13.33 7.39 -1.21
C MET A 168 -13.48 8.35 -2.39
N THR A 169 -12.37 8.83 -2.93
CA THR A 169 -12.39 9.55 -4.19
C THR A 169 -12.76 8.62 -5.34
N GLN A 170 -13.40 9.16 -6.38
CA GLN A 170 -13.74 8.38 -7.57
C GLN A 170 -12.50 7.69 -8.16
N LYS A 171 -11.38 8.39 -8.22
CA LYS A 171 -10.11 7.83 -8.69
C LYS A 171 -9.68 6.58 -7.91
N MET A 172 -9.92 6.55 -6.59
CA MET A 172 -9.62 5.37 -5.78
C MET A 172 -10.61 4.24 -6.06
N CYS A 173 -11.89 4.55 -6.22
CA CYS A 173 -12.90 3.56 -6.61
C CYS A 173 -12.55 2.92 -7.95
N ASP A 174 -12.17 3.74 -8.93
CA ASP A 174 -11.80 3.27 -10.28
C ASP A 174 -10.54 2.40 -10.26
N ALA A 175 -9.60 2.66 -9.34
CA ALA A 175 -8.40 1.85 -9.17
C ALA A 175 -8.69 0.42 -8.65
N TYR A 176 -9.82 0.23 -7.97
CA TYR A 176 -10.29 -1.08 -7.51
C TYR A 176 -11.32 -1.70 -8.45
N TYR A 177 -11.63 -1.04 -9.58
CA TYR A 177 -12.60 -1.56 -10.52
C TYR A 177 -12.08 -2.86 -11.13
N MET A 178 -12.83 -3.94 -10.91
CA MET A 178 -12.52 -5.21 -11.56
C MET A 178 -12.95 -5.15 -13.02
N TYR A 179 -12.02 -5.37 -13.91
CA TYR A 179 -12.29 -5.48 -15.33
C TYR A 179 -13.13 -6.74 -15.60
N ASN A 180 -14.31 -6.56 -16.15
CA ASN A 180 -15.18 -7.66 -16.62
C ASN A 180 -14.93 -7.94 -18.10
#